data_60abd5a98eb87476921faaa10fd3e536
#
_entry.id   60abd5a98eb87476921faaa10fd3e536
#
_cell.length_a   1.000
_cell.length_b   1.000
_cell.length_c   1.000
_cell.angle_alpha   90.00
_cell.angle_beta   90.00
_cell.angle_gamma   90.00
#
_symmetry.space_group_name_H-M   'P 1'
#
loop_
_entity.id
_entity.type
_entity.pdbx_description
1 polymer ?
#
loop_
_entity_poly.entity_id
_entity_poly.type
_entity_poly.pdbx_seq_one_letter_code
_entity_poly.pdbx_strand_id
1 'polypeptide(L)'
;DLIIRGGAPNENRFYLDDVEIPVINHLVTQGASGGAYSIINANQLREVEYMSAQFPANRGNALSSVFNFQLKEGNNDSLHVTARLGGTDMGIAMDGPIGKRVNYLATVRRSYRQYILKMLNFAFSPVYNDATLKVRIKLNPRNTITLLGIGAIDDFKLNNEVGNNEIQRYLLENLPFSDQSNYTAGAVYKSYRRNGFFMITGSRSELKNSAEKYYNNDATNAAGLLLKYNSREWSHRVRAEYTHTAEH
;
A
#
# COMPACT_ATOMS: atom_id res chain seq x y z
N ASP A 1 -6.04 11.85 6.46
CA ASP A 1 -5.82 10.90 7.56
C ASP A 1 -7.11 10.22 7.97
N LEU A 2 -7.02 8.97 8.41
CA LEU A 2 -8.13 8.23 8.98
C LEU A 2 -8.17 8.49 10.48
N ILE A 3 -9.17 9.24 10.93
CA ILE A 3 -9.45 9.50 12.35
C ILE A 3 -10.73 8.75 12.70
N ILE A 4 -10.61 7.73 13.52
CA ILE A 4 -11.73 6.84 13.86
C ILE A 4 -11.92 6.86 15.35
N ARG A 5 -13.13 7.20 15.79
CA ARG A 5 -13.49 7.33 17.22
C ARG A 5 -12.57 8.25 18.03
N GLY A 6 -12.05 9.30 17.40
CA GLY A 6 -11.11 10.24 18.03
C GLY A 6 -9.69 9.73 18.22
N GLY A 7 -9.39 8.55 17.71
CA GLY A 7 -8.03 8.01 17.74
C GLY A 7 -7.09 8.67 16.72
N ALA A 8 -5.79 8.63 16.98
CA ALA A 8 -4.77 9.17 16.10
C ALA A 8 -4.61 8.30 14.81
N PRO A 9 -4.14 8.88 13.71
CA PRO A 9 -3.95 8.15 12.45
C PRO A 9 -3.06 6.92 12.56
N ASN A 10 -2.03 6.94 13.40
CA ASN A 10 -1.12 5.83 13.64
C ASN A 10 -1.67 4.72 14.57
N GLU A 11 -2.87 4.89 15.09
CA GLU A 11 -3.55 3.89 15.91
C GLU A 11 -4.39 2.90 15.10
N ASN A 12 -4.53 3.15 13.80
CA ASN A 12 -5.16 2.22 12.88
C ASN A 12 -4.18 1.13 12.44
N ARG A 13 -4.67 -0.08 12.23
CA ARG A 13 -3.88 -1.21 11.72
C ARG A 13 -4.49 -1.75 10.44
N PHE A 14 -3.62 -2.07 9.50
CA PHE A 14 -4.01 -2.56 8.17
C PHE A 14 -3.36 -3.92 7.94
N TYR A 15 -4.17 -4.88 7.50
CA TYR A 15 -3.73 -6.23 7.16
C TYR A 15 -4.15 -6.53 5.73
N LEU A 16 -3.27 -7.17 4.97
CA LEU A 16 -3.53 -7.67 3.62
C LEU A 16 -3.18 -9.16 3.60
N ASP A 17 -4.19 -10.03 3.41
CA ASP A 17 -4.04 -11.49 3.48
C ASP A 17 -3.24 -11.94 4.73
N ASP A 18 -3.62 -11.48 5.92
CA ASP A 18 -2.99 -11.75 7.22
C ASP A 18 -1.59 -11.11 7.44
N VAL A 19 -1.03 -10.43 6.47
CA VAL A 19 0.22 -9.67 6.60
C VAL A 19 -0.10 -8.25 7.02
N GLU A 20 0.51 -7.77 8.12
CA GLU A 20 0.37 -6.37 8.52
C GLU A 20 1.16 -5.46 7.57
N ILE A 21 0.49 -4.46 7.01
CA ILE A 21 1.05 -3.45 6.12
C ILE A 21 0.99 -2.08 6.78
N PRO A 22 2.10 -1.35 6.91
CA PRO A 22 2.12 -0.06 7.60
C PRO A 22 1.46 1.06 6.79
N VAL A 23 1.44 0.94 5.47
CA VAL A 23 1.01 1.96 4.53
C VAL A 23 0.04 1.35 3.53
N ILE A 24 -1.09 2.01 3.31
CA ILE A 24 -2.13 1.59 2.35
C ILE A 24 -2.37 2.61 1.23
N ASN A 25 -1.73 3.78 1.30
CA ASN A 25 -1.93 4.87 0.38
C ASN A 25 -0.59 5.38 -0.19
N HIS A 26 -0.67 6.04 -1.33
CA HIS A 26 0.40 6.80 -1.94
C HIS A 26 0.58 8.15 -1.24
N LEU A 27 1.79 8.71 -1.28
CA LEU A 27 2.13 10.04 -0.76
C LEU A 27 1.74 10.21 0.72
N VAL A 28 2.04 9.19 1.51
CA VAL A 28 1.72 9.16 2.95
C VAL A 28 2.78 9.92 3.73
N THR A 29 2.34 10.79 4.62
CA THR A 29 3.22 11.32 5.66
C THR A 29 3.57 10.21 6.64
N GLN A 30 4.83 10.14 7.06
CA GLN A 30 5.31 9.14 8.00
C GLN A 30 4.51 9.20 9.32
N GLY A 31 4.06 8.03 9.80
CA GLY A 31 3.21 7.95 10.99
C GLY A 31 1.75 8.33 10.76
N ALA A 32 1.35 8.65 9.53
CA ALA A 32 -0.02 8.94 9.15
C ALA A 32 -0.69 7.72 8.50
N SER A 33 -2.02 7.72 8.45
CA SER A 33 -2.84 6.74 7.73
C SER A 33 -3.55 7.34 6.51
N GLY A 34 -3.27 8.62 6.23
CA GLY A 34 -3.84 9.37 5.11
C GLY A 34 -3.10 9.13 3.81
N GLY A 35 -3.59 9.76 2.77
CA GLY A 35 -3.05 9.69 1.42
C GLY A 35 -4.21 9.85 0.43
N ALA A 36 -3.93 10.41 -0.74
CA ALA A 36 -4.97 10.72 -1.70
C ALA A 36 -5.46 9.49 -2.47
N TYR A 37 -4.62 8.45 -2.56
CA TYR A 37 -4.88 7.28 -3.42
C TYR A 37 -4.33 6.02 -2.77
N SER A 38 -5.14 4.93 -2.82
CA SER A 38 -4.73 3.65 -2.26
C SER A 38 -3.73 2.92 -3.15
N ILE A 39 -2.71 2.32 -2.54
CA ILE A 39 -1.81 1.35 -3.18
C ILE A 39 -2.51 0.01 -3.37
N ILE A 40 -3.58 -0.26 -2.61
CA ILE A 40 -4.38 -1.47 -2.76
C ILE A 40 -5.35 -1.28 -3.93
N ASN A 41 -5.26 -2.14 -4.93
CA ASN A 41 -6.19 -2.11 -6.06
C ASN A 41 -7.53 -2.72 -5.65
N ALA A 42 -8.57 -1.89 -5.55
CA ALA A 42 -9.91 -2.32 -5.14
C ALA A 42 -10.49 -3.43 -6.02
N ASN A 43 -10.14 -3.49 -7.31
CA ASN A 43 -10.61 -4.55 -8.21
C ASN A 43 -10.04 -5.94 -7.86
N GLN A 44 -8.97 -5.99 -7.07
CA GLN A 44 -8.34 -7.23 -6.61
C GLN A 44 -8.82 -7.66 -5.23
N LEU A 45 -9.61 -6.83 -4.56
CA LEU A 45 -10.17 -7.19 -3.27
C LEU A 45 -11.35 -8.16 -3.45
N ARG A 46 -11.35 -9.19 -2.62
CA ARG A 46 -12.48 -10.08 -2.41
C ARG A 46 -13.37 -9.57 -1.29
N GLU A 47 -12.74 -9.12 -0.21
CA GLU A 47 -13.42 -8.75 1.03
C GLU A 47 -12.62 -7.70 1.79
N VAL A 48 -13.33 -6.83 2.48
CA VAL A 48 -12.77 -5.88 3.44
C VAL A 48 -13.56 -6.01 4.74
N GLU A 49 -12.88 -6.41 5.79
CA GLU A 49 -13.42 -6.45 7.14
C GLU A 49 -12.93 -5.23 7.92
N TYR A 50 -13.86 -4.53 8.55
CA TYR A 50 -13.57 -3.35 9.34
C TYR A 50 -14.01 -3.54 10.78
N MET A 51 -13.11 -3.28 11.72
CA MET A 51 -13.33 -3.37 13.16
C MET A 51 -12.95 -2.05 13.81
N SER A 52 -13.83 -1.48 14.64
CA SER A 52 -13.62 -0.16 15.27
C SER A 52 -13.76 -0.14 16.79
N ALA A 53 -14.11 -1.22 17.44
CA ALA A 53 -14.36 -1.23 18.88
C ALA A 53 -13.86 -2.48 19.59
N GLN A 54 -13.97 -3.63 18.94
CA GLN A 54 -13.54 -4.90 19.48
C GLN A 54 -12.55 -5.51 18.50
N PHE A 55 -11.38 -5.83 19.02
CA PHE A 55 -10.33 -6.45 18.21
C PHE A 55 -10.14 -7.89 18.69
N PRO A 56 -10.08 -8.86 17.78
CA PRO A 56 -9.74 -10.23 18.16
C PRO A 56 -8.30 -10.27 18.68
N ALA A 57 -8.00 -11.24 19.53
CA ALA A 57 -6.71 -11.35 20.20
C ALA A 57 -5.50 -11.41 19.27
N ASN A 58 -5.70 -11.83 18.00
CA ASN A 58 -4.68 -11.90 16.98
C ASN A 58 -4.42 -10.56 16.25
N ARG A 59 -5.12 -9.48 16.61
CA ARG A 59 -4.97 -8.12 16.06
C ARG A 59 -4.50 -7.16 17.16
N GLY A 60 -3.26 -7.38 17.63
CA GLY A 60 -2.64 -6.55 18.66
C GLY A 60 -2.22 -5.15 18.15
N ASN A 61 -1.89 -4.27 19.11
CA ASN A 61 -1.41 -2.90 18.88
C ASN A 61 -2.36 -1.98 18.08
N ALA A 62 -3.64 -2.34 17.99
CA ALA A 62 -4.68 -1.48 17.44
C ALA A 62 -5.41 -0.78 18.60
N LEU A 63 -5.53 0.55 18.51
CA LEU A 63 -6.24 1.35 19.51
C LEU A 63 -7.50 1.98 18.92
N SER A 64 -7.50 2.31 17.63
CA SER A 64 -8.59 3.00 16.95
C SER A 64 -9.38 2.06 16.03
N SER A 65 -8.71 1.46 15.04
CA SER A 65 -9.37 0.53 14.12
C SER A 65 -8.45 -0.52 13.55
N VAL A 66 -9.06 -1.59 13.01
CA VAL A 66 -8.39 -2.61 12.22
C VAL A 66 -9.13 -2.76 10.89
N PHE A 67 -8.38 -2.72 9.80
CA PHE A 67 -8.83 -3.06 8.45
C PHE A 67 -8.14 -4.35 8.01
N ASN A 68 -8.92 -5.32 7.62
CA ASN A 68 -8.45 -6.60 7.12
C ASN A 68 -8.89 -6.75 5.65
N PHE A 69 -7.96 -6.56 4.74
CA PHE A 69 -8.17 -6.68 3.30
C PHE A 69 -7.84 -8.09 2.86
N GLN A 70 -8.70 -8.70 2.08
CA GLN A 70 -8.45 -9.99 1.48
C GLN A 70 -8.44 -9.86 -0.04
N LEU A 71 -7.33 -10.21 -0.67
CA LEU A 71 -7.21 -10.27 -2.12
C LEU A 71 -7.98 -11.47 -2.68
N LYS A 72 -8.42 -11.34 -3.92
CA LYS A 72 -8.90 -12.47 -4.69
C LYS A 72 -7.85 -13.58 -4.77
N GLU A 73 -8.30 -14.79 -4.94
CA GLU A 73 -7.41 -15.90 -5.26
C GLU A 73 -7.12 -15.87 -6.76
N GLY A 74 -5.89 -16.25 -7.15
CA GLY A 74 -5.58 -16.47 -8.55
C GLY A 74 -6.42 -17.63 -9.13
N ASN A 75 -6.76 -17.54 -10.40
CA ASN A 75 -7.50 -18.58 -11.07
C ASN A 75 -6.75 -19.93 -11.01
N ASN A 76 -7.48 -21.04 -10.89
CA ASN A 76 -6.87 -22.37 -10.82
C ASN A 76 -6.84 -23.08 -12.19
N ASP A 77 -7.59 -22.60 -13.18
CA ASP A 77 -7.85 -23.32 -14.43
C ASP A 77 -7.14 -22.67 -15.64
N SER A 78 -7.12 -21.35 -15.72
CA SER A 78 -6.60 -20.61 -16.86
C SER A 78 -5.94 -19.30 -16.48
N LEU A 79 -5.07 -18.80 -17.34
CA LEU A 79 -4.50 -17.46 -17.23
C LEU A 79 -5.55 -16.42 -17.62
N HIS A 80 -5.78 -15.47 -16.74
CA HIS A 80 -6.56 -14.27 -17.02
C HIS A 80 -5.63 -13.05 -17.03
N VAL A 81 -5.83 -12.21 -18.03
CA VAL A 81 -5.13 -10.93 -18.15
C VAL A 81 -6.16 -9.84 -18.34
N THR A 82 -6.12 -8.84 -17.48
CA THR A 82 -7.00 -7.68 -17.54
C THR A 82 -6.15 -6.42 -17.69
N ALA A 83 -6.28 -5.73 -18.80
CA ALA A 83 -5.73 -4.40 -18.97
C ALA A 83 -6.82 -3.36 -18.68
N ARG A 84 -6.47 -2.33 -17.94
CA ARG A 84 -7.35 -1.23 -17.57
C ARG A 84 -6.72 0.10 -17.98
N LEU A 85 -7.52 0.93 -18.63
CA LEU A 85 -7.19 2.33 -18.90
C LEU A 85 -8.28 3.19 -18.23
N GLY A 86 -7.93 3.88 -17.16
CA GLY A 86 -8.80 4.81 -16.45
C GLY A 86 -8.60 6.25 -16.89
N GLY A 87 -9.32 7.20 -16.32
CA GLY A 87 -9.12 8.64 -16.58
C GLY A 87 -7.80 9.19 -16.03
N THR A 88 -7.18 8.53 -15.06
CA THR A 88 -6.01 9.04 -14.33
C THR A 88 -4.88 8.03 -14.17
N ASP A 89 -5.14 6.76 -14.42
CA ASP A 89 -4.18 5.68 -14.28
C ASP A 89 -4.44 4.56 -15.30
N MET A 90 -3.42 3.76 -15.54
CA MET A 90 -3.50 2.52 -16.30
C MET A 90 -2.91 1.39 -15.48
N GLY A 91 -3.39 0.18 -15.72
CA GLY A 91 -2.89 -0.99 -15.01
C GLY A 91 -3.10 -2.28 -15.77
N ILE A 92 -2.32 -3.27 -15.39
CA ILE A 92 -2.44 -4.64 -15.87
C ILE A 92 -2.55 -5.54 -14.65
N ALA A 93 -3.52 -6.43 -14.67
CA ALA A 93 -3.68 -7.49 -13.70
C ALA A 93 -3.59 -8.83 -14.41
N MET A 94 -2.89 -9.78 -13.81
CA MET A 94 -2.74 -11.14 -14.30
C MET A 94 -2.98 -12.10 -13.16
N ASP A 95 -3.79 -13.11 -13.40
CA ASP A 95 -3.99 -14.19 -12.43
C ASP A 95 -4.14 -15.54 -13.16
N GLY A 96 -3.67 -16.59 -12.51
CA GLY A 96 -3.71 -17.91 -13.13
C GLY A 96 -2.93 -18.97 -12.35
N PRO A 97 -2.95 -20.23 -12.86
CA PRO A 97 -2.22 -21.33 -12.27
C PRO A 97 -0.77 -21.41 -12.74
N ILE A 98 0.11 -21.86 -11.84
CA ILE A 98 1.45 -22.35 -12.18
C ILE A 98 1.46 -23.85 -11.82
N GLY A 99 1.09 -24.70 -12.78
CA GLY A 99 0.87 -26.11 -12.55
C GLY A 99 -0.36 -26.39 -11.66
N LYS A 100 -0.36 -27.52 -10.95
CA LYS A 100 -1.57 -27.99 -10.22
C LYS A 100 -1.69 -27.50 -8.78
N ARG A 101 -0.65 -26.87 -8.23
CA ARG A 101 -0.56 -26.56 -6.80
C ARG A 101 -0.32 -25.09 -6.48
N VAL A 102 -0.03 -24.31 -7.50
CA VAL A 102 0.32 -22.89 -7.32
C VAL A 102 -0.63 -22.04 -8.15
N ASN A 103 -1.18 -21.02 -7.56
CA ASN A 103 -1.84 -19.94 -8.29
C ASN A 103 -1.24 -18.60 -7.87
N TYR A 104 -1.37 -17.61 -8.73
CA TYR A 104 -0.87 -16.27 -8.48
C TYR A 104 -1.87 -15.21 -8.94
N LEU A 105 -1.73 -14.04 -8.33
CA LEU A 105 -2.36 -12.79 -8.70
C LEU A 105 -1.25 -11.73 -8.71
N ALA A 106 -1.06 -11.07 -9.83
CA ALA A 106 -0.08 -10.00 -10.00
C ALA A 106 -0.74 -8.76 -10.60
N THR A 107 -0.44 -7.59 -10.08
CA THR A 107 -0.93 -6.32 -10.62
C THR A 107 0.19 -5.30 -10.69
N VAL A 108 0.18 -4.48 -11.73
CA VAL A 108 1.01 -3.29 -11.85
C VAL A 108 0.12 -2.15 -12.30
N ARG A 109 0.28 -0.99 -11.66
CA ARG A 109 -0.48 0.21 -12.00
C ARG A 109 0.46 1.42 -12.07
N ARG A 110 0.17 2.32 -13.01
CA ARG A 110 0.87 3.58 -13.19
C ARG A 110 -0.12 4.72 -13.37
N SER A 111 0.10 5.80 -12.64
CA SER A 111 -0.62 7.06 -12.79
C SER A 111 -0.05 7.88 -13.94
N TYR A 112 -0.92 8.54 -14.70
CA TYR A 112 -0.56 9.57 -15.70
C TYR A 112 -1.28 10.90 -15.44
N ARG A 113 -1.65 11.11 -14.23
CA ARG A 113 -2.37 12.26 -13.70
C ARG A 113 -1.64 13.58 -13.89
N GLN A 114 -0.29 13.52 -13.93
CA GLN A 114 0.57 14.67 -14.19
C GLN A 114 0.19 15.43 -15.48
N TYR A 115 -0.25 14.75 -16.53
CA TYR A 115 -0.65 15.40 -17.76
C TYR A 115 -1.92 16.22 -17.61
N ILE A 116 -2.90 15.68 -16.89
CA ILE A 116 -4.19 16.35 -16.62
C ILE A 116 -3.96 17.57 -15.72
N LEU A 117 -3.20 17.39 -14.63
CA LEU A 117 -2.92 18.47 -13.70
C LEU A 117 -2.10 19.60 -14.36
N LYS A 118 -1.17 19.25 -15.24
CA LYS A 118 -0.42 20.23 -16.02
C LYS A 118 -1.33 21.02 -16.98
N MET A 119 -2.26 20.35 -17.67
CA MET A 119 -3.27 21.02 -18.52
C MET A 119 -4.18 21.97 -17.73
N LEU A 120 -4.47 21.63 -16.49
CA LEU A 120 -5.29 22.46 -15.58
C LEU A 120 -4.47 23.52 -14.83
N ASN A 121 -3.18 23.70 -15.17
CA ASN A 121 -2.25 24.63 -14.54
C ASN A 121 -2.14 24.47 -13.01
N PHE A 122 -2.15 23.22 -12.51
CA PHE A 122 -1.87 22.96 -11.10
C PHE A 122 -0.36 23.09 -10.81
N ALA A 123 -0.03 23.61 -9.62
CA ALA A 123 1.33 23.79 -9.16
C ALA A 123 2.08 22.49 -8.84
N PHE A 124 1.40 21.36 -8.79
CA PHE A 124 1.96 20.06 -8.44
C PHE A 124 1.50 18.96 -9.38
N SER A 125 2.32 17.95 -9.51
CA SER A 125 2.14 16.85 -10.45
C SER A 125 2.55 15.51 -9.82
N PRO A 126 1.71 14.90 -8.97
CA PRO A 126 2.03 13.61 -8.38
C PRO A 126 1.97 12.49 -9.42
N VAL A 127 2.99 11.65 -9.42
CA VAL A 127 3.06 10.42 -10.20
C VAL A 127 3.25 9.26 -9.25
N TYR A 128 2.49 8.21 -9.42
CA TYR A 128 2.68 6.99 -8.64
C TYR A 128 2.74 5.75 -9.52
N ASN A 129 3.49 4.77 -9.06
CA ASN A 129 3.49 3.41 -9.58
C ASN A 129 3.33 2.46 -8.41
N ASP A 130 2.54 1.43 -8.58
CA ASP A 130 2.39 0.39 -7.58
C ASP A 130 2.32 -1.00 -8.21
N ALA A 131 2.67 -1.98 -7.39
CA ALA A 131 2.59 -3.38 -7.77
C ALA A 131 2.16 -4.23 -6.58
N THR A 132 1.37 -5.26 -6.87
CA THR A 132 0.98 -6.28 -5.90
C THR A 132 1.21 -7.66 -6.50
N LEU A 133 1.75 -8.56 -5.70
CA LEU A 133 1.94 -9.97 -6.04
C LEU A 133 1.45 -10.84 -4.89
N LYS A 134 0.55 -11.76 -5.17
CA LYS A 134 0.14 -12.84 -4.28
C LYS A 134 0.41 -14.17 -4.96
N VAL A 135 1.12 -15.05 -4.29
CA VAL A 135 1.35 -16.42 -4.76
C VAL A 135 0.89 -17.38 -3.69
N ARG A 136 -0.06 -18.23 -4.02
CA ARG A 136 -0.56 -19.28 -3.12
C ARG A 136 -0.09 -20.64 -3.57
N ILE A 137 0.55 -21.36 -2.64
CA ILE A 137 1.12 -22.70 -2.85
C ILE A 137 0.37 -23.69 -1.98
N LYS A 138 -0.33 -24.64 -2.59
CA LYS A 138 -0.99 -25.76 -1.91
C LYS A 138 0.03 -26.88 -1.72
N LEU A 139 0.63 -27.01 -0.55
CA LEU A 139 1.57 -28.10 -0.24
C LEU A 139 0.85 -29.44 -0.21
N ASN A 140 -0.32 -29.47 0.43
CA ASN A 140 -1.25 -30.59 0.49
C ASN A 140 -2.65 -30.06 0.86
N PRO A 141 -3.70 -30.91 0.97
CA PRO A 141 -5.05 -30.43 1.32
C PRO A 141 -5.21 -29.68 2.63
N ARG A 142 -4.24 -29.81 3.55
CA ARG A 142 -4.29 -29.17 4.86
C ARG A 142 -3.29 -28.03 5.03
N ASN A 143 -2.29 -27.91 4.16
CA ASN A 143 -1.18 -26.97 4.34
C ASN A 143 -1.03 -26.08 3.11
N THR A 144 -1.00 -24.77 3.36
CA THR A 144 -0.82 -23.74 2.32
C THR A 144 0.27 -22.76 2.75
N ILE A 145 0.99 -22.25 1.77
CA ILE A 145 1.87 -21.08 1.92
C ILE A 145 1.32 -20.00 0.99
N THR A 146 1.17 -18.79 1.50
CA THR A 146 0.88 -17.59 0.71
C THR A 146 2.07 -16.65 0.82
N LEU A 147 2.62 -16.25 -0.33
CA LEU A 147 3.61 -15.21 -0.43
C LEU A 147 2.91 -13.93 -0.90
N LEU A 148 3.20 -12.82 -0.24
CA LEU A 148 2.63 -11.52 -0.54
C LEU A 148 3.73 -10.49 -0.75
N GLY A 149 3.62 -9.70 -1.80
CA GLY A 149 4.40 -8.50 -2.03
C GLY A 149 3.48 -7.36 -2.46
N ILE A 150 3.61 -6.21 -1.84
CA ILE A 150 2.95 -4.97 -2.24
C ILE A 150 3.95 -3.83 -2.11
N GLY A 151 3.98 -2.91 -3.06
CA GLY A 151 4.88 -1.77 -3.01
C GLY A 151 4.48 -0.65 -3.94
N ALA A 152 5.00 0.53 -3.67
CA ALA A 152 4.74 1.75 -4.42
C ALA A 152 6.00 2.62 -4.52
N ILE A 153 6.06 3.39 -5.60
CA ILE A 153 7.04 4.44 -5.85
C ILE A 153 6.27 5.68 -6.26
N ASP A 154 6.44 6.74 -5.50
CA ASP A 154 5.75 8.01 -5.66
C ASP A 154 6.74 9.13 -5.90
N ASP A 155 6.42 10.00 -6.84
CA ASP A 155 7.21 11.16 -7.22
C ASP A 155 6.28 12.38 -7.21
N PHE A 156 6.57 13.35 -6.35
CA PHE A 156 5.79 14.57 -6.22
C PHE A 156 6.57 15.74 -6.80
N LYS A 157 6.32 16.04 -8.07
CA LYS A 157 6.95 17.14 -8.81
C LYS A 157 6.14 18.41 -8.72
N LEU A 158 6.85 19.52 -8.74
CA LEU A 158 6.26 20.85 -8.88
C LEU A 158 6.23 21.26 -10.35
N ASN A 159 5.21 22.02 -10.72
CA ASN A 159 5.05 22.60 -12.04
C ASN A 159 5.36 24.09 -11.96
N ASN A 160 6.58 24.49 -12.34
CA ASN A 160 7.03 25.89 -12.27
C ASN A 160 6.41 26.76 -13.39
N GLU A 161 5.70 26.16 -14.36
CA GLU A 161 5.08 26.88 -15.49
C GLU A 161 3.63 27.31 -15.21
N VAL A 162 3.20 27.35 -13.93
CA VAL A 162 1.85 27.83 -13.58
C VAL A 162 1.72 29.34 -13.85
N GLY A 163 0.58 29.71 -14.42
CA GLY A 163 0.25 31.10 -14.74
C GLY A 163 0.14 32.03 -13.51
N ASN A 164 -0.38 33.26 -13.72
CA ASN A 164 -0.47 34.31 -12.69
C ASN A 164 -1.53 34.07 -11.59
N ASN A 165 -1.83 32.83 -11.23
CA ASN A 165 -2.75 32.50 -10.16
C ASN A 165 -2.03 32.55 -8.80
N GLU A 166 -2.43 33.44 -7.91
CA GLU A 166 -1.81 33.63 -6.59
C GLU A 166 -1.82 32.35 -5.74
N ILE A 167 -2.89 31.57 -5.79
CA ILE A 167 -3.01 30.30 -5.04
C ILE A 167 -1.96 29.31 -5.52
N GLN A 168 -1.78 29.19 -6.84
CA GLN A 168 -0.82 28.25 -7.41
C GLN A 168 0.63 28.70 -7.10
N ARG A 169 0.90 29.99 -7.11
CA ARG A 169 2.21 30.54 -6.68
C ARG A 169 2.49 30.26 -5.21
N TYR A 170 1.52 30.51 -4.34
CA TYR A 170 1.63 30.20 -2.93
C TYR A 170 1.92 28.70 -2.70
N LEU A 171 1.25 27.80 -3.44
CA LEU A 171 1.53 26.37 -3.37
C LEU A 171 2.95 26.04 -3.82
N LEU A 172 3.43 26.63 -4.93
CA LEU A 172 4.81 26.46 -5.39
C LEU A 172 5.84 26.93 -4.37
N GLU A 173 5.59 28.04 -3.71
CA GLU A 173 6.50 28.61 -2.70
C GLU A 173 6.57 27.77 -1.44
N ASN A 174 5.52 27.01 -1.11
CA ASN A 174 5.42 26.27 0.15
C ASN A 174 5.59 24.76 0.02
N LEU A 175 5.31 24.15 -1.12
CA LEU A 175 5.44 22.71 -1.31
C LEU A 175 6.88 22.31 -1.64
N PRO A 176 7.42 21.25 -1.02
CA PRO A 176 8.70 20.66 -1.40
C PRO A 176 8.57 19.74 -2.62
N PHE A 177 9.68 19.45 -3.28
CA PHE A 177 9.84 18.23 -4.07
C PHE A 177 9.86 17.04 -3.10
N SER A 178 9.16 15.98 -3.41
CA SER A 178 9.10 14.82 -2.52
C SER A 178 9.08 13.52 -3.31
N ASP A 179 9.91 12.59 -2.88
CA ASP A 179 9.94 11.21 -3.38
C ASP A 179 9.62 10.25 -2.24
N GLN A 180 8.79 9.26 -2.53
CA GLN A 180 8.45 8.22 -1.59
C GLN A 180 8.56 6.86 -2.23
N SER A 181 9.07 5.89 -1.49
CA SER A 181 8.94 4.48 -1.86
C SER A 181 8.60 3.64 -0.65
N ASN A 182 7.72 2.69 -0.85
CA ASN A 182 7.37 1.74 0.20
C ASN A 182 7.21 0.33 -0.37
N TYR A 183 7.49 -0.66 0.46
CA TYR A 183 7.12 -2.03 0.16
C TYR A 183 6.84 -2.82 1.43
N THR A 184 6.01 -3.85 1.29
CA THR A 184 5.85 -4.92 2.26
C THR A 184 5.95 -6.26 1.55
N ALA A 185 6.81 -7.13 2.04
CA ALA A 185 6.90 -8.52 1.61
C ALA A 185 6.64 -9.44 2.80
N GLY A 186 5.79 -10.44 2.61
CA GLY A 186 5.40 -11.35 3.67
C GLY A 186 5.15 -12.77 3.19
N ALA A 187 5.17 -13.70 4.13
CA ALA A 187 4.83 -15.09 3.93
C ALA A 187 3.89 -15.56 5.04
N VAL A 188 2.85 -16.27 4.67
CA VAL A 188 1.86 -16.85 5.59
C VAL A 188 1.83 -18.36 5.36
N TYR A 189 2.18 -19.12 6.38
CA TYR A 189 1.96 -20.56 6.41
C TYR A 189 0.71 -20.87 7.21
N LYS A 190 -0.23 -21.63 6.64
CA LYS A 190 -1.47 -22.05 7.29
C LYS A 190 -1.63 -23.56 7.24
N SER A 191 -1.83 -24.16 8.41
CA SER A 191 -2.02 -25.61 8.57
C SER A 191 -3.37 -25.88 9.22
N TYR A 192 -4.31 -26.47 8.45
CA TYR A 192 -5.64 -26.83 8.92
C TYR A 192 -5.62 -28.16 9.67
N ARG A 193 -6.31 -28.20 10.81
CA ARG A 193 -6.50 -29.37 11.65
C ARG A 193 -8.00 -29.72 11.69
N ARG A 194 -8.35 -30.87 12.28
CA ARG A 194 -9.75 -31.28 12.41
C ARG A 194 -10.58 -30.22 13.15
N ASN A 195 -10.05 -29.71 14.27
CA ASN A 195 -10.73 -28.78 15.16
C ASN A 195 -10.00 -27.43 15.26
N GLY A 196 -9.55 -26.85 14.11
CA GLY A 196 -8.88 -25.56 14.14
C GLY A 196 -7.79 -25.41 13.10
N PHE A 197 -6.94 -24.43 13.28
CA PHE A 197 -5.78 -24.20 12.40
C PHE A 197 -4.61 -23.61 13.19
N PHE A 198 -3.43 -23.80 12.63
CA PHE A 198 -2.21 -23.13 13.03
C PHE A 198 -1.75 -22.21 11.89
N MET A 199 -1.32 -21.00 12.22
CA MET A 199 -0.83 -20.03 11.25
C MET A 199 0.45 -19.36 11.75
N ILE A 200 1.43 -19.21 10.87
CA ILE A 200 2.64 -18.39 11.08
C ILE A 200 2.69 -17.36 9.97
N THR A 201 2.89 -16.11 10.34
CA THR A 201 3.10 -15.00 9.42
C THR A 201 4.44 -14.35 9.71
N GLY A 202 5.25 -14.15 8.68
CA GLY A 202 6.48 -13.36 8.74
C GLY A 202 6.46 -12.29 7.67
N SER A 203 6.87 -11.06 8.01
CA SER A 203 6.91 -9.97 7.04
C SER A 203 8.03 -8.97 7.30
N ARG A 204 8.42 -8.28 6.23
CA ARG A 204 9.29 -7.11 6.25
C ARG A 204 8.62 -5.98 5.49
N SER A 205 8.63 -4.78 6.09
CA SER A 205 8.16 -3.55 5.47
C SER A 205 9.24 -2.49 5.51
N GLU A 206 9.27 -1.65 4.50
CA GLU A 206 10.16 -0.48 4.43
C GLU A 206 9.40 0.69 3.82
N LEU A 207 9.59 1.88 4.39
CA LEU A 207 9.11 3.17 3.90
C LEU A 207 10.29 4.13 3.84
N LYS A 208 10.51 4.74 2.69
CA LYS A 208 11.50 5.80 2.48
C LYS A 208 10.76 7.04 2.03
N ASN A 209 11.07 8.15 2.66
CA ASN A 209 10.59 9.47 2.30
C ASN A 209 11.77 10.42 2.15
N SER A 210 11.79 11.19 1.07
CA SER A 210 12.70 12.31 0.89
C SER A 210 11.93 13.55 0.49
N ALA A 211 12.36 14.70 0.96
CA ALA A 211 11.82 15.98 0.54
C ALA A 211 12.95 17.03 0.48
N GLU A 212 12.90 17.85 -0.55
CA GLU A 212 13.82 18.97 -0.73
C GLU A 212 13.02 20.22 -1.10
N LYS A 213 13.40 21.34 -0.51
CA LYS A 213 12.83 22.65 -0.83
C LYS A 213 13.95 23.65 -1.04
N TYR A 214 13.87 24.35 -2.15
CA TYR A 214 14.79 25.42 -2.50
C TYR A 214 14.07 26.76 -2.56
N TYR A 215 14.79 27.84 -2.26
CA TYR A 215 14.29 29.19 -2.47
C TYR A 215 13.93 29.39 -3.94
N ASN A 216 12.76 29.94 -4.21
CA ASN A 216 12.17 30.08 -5.55
C ASN A 216 12.11 28.75 -6.37
N ASN A 217 12.17 27.58 -5.70
CA ASN A 217 12.25 26.26 -6.35
C ASN A 217 13.45 26.09 -7.29
N ASP A 218 14.48 26.86 -7.13
CA ASP A 218 15.70 26.78 -7.94
C ASP A 218 16.68 25.77 -7.33
N ALA A 219 16.57 24.52 -7.77
CA ALA A 219 17.46 23.44 -7.35
C ALA A 219 18.89 23.56 -7.91
N THR A 220 19.15 24.50 -8.83
CA THR A 220 20.51 24.73 -9.35
C THR A 220 21.36 25.57 -8.40
N ASN A 221 20.71 26.31 -7.51
CA ASN A 221 21.36 27.12 -6.49
C ASN A 221 21.42 26.38 -5.15
N ALA A 222 22.52 25.67 -4.89
CA ALA A 222 22.70 24.94 -3.63
C ALA A 222 22.60 25.81 -2.37
N ALA A 223 22.95 27.10 -2.45
CA ALA A 223 22.83 28.06 -1.33
C ALA A 223 21.37 28.40 -1.01
N GLY A 224 20.43 28.12 -1.93
CA GLY A 224 19.01 28.31 -1.74
C GLY A 224 18.30 27.15 -1.06
N LEU A 225 18.99 26.12 -0.59
CA LEU A 225 18.38 24.97 0.08
C LEU A 225 17.76 25.39 1.42
N LEU A 226 16.43 25.28 1.52
CA LEU A 226 15.65 25.64 2.73
C LEU A 226 15.31 24.41 3.58
N LEU A 227 15.05 23.28 2.94
CA LEU A 227 14.71 22.03 3.61
C LEU A 227 15.35 20.86 2.86
N LYS A 228 15.99 19.98 3.60
CA LYS A 228 16.38 18.65 3.13
C LYS A 228 16.00 17.63 4.18
N TYR A 229 15.16 16.69 3.80
CA TYR A 229 14.66 15.65 4.67
C TYR A 229 14.82 14.29 4.00
N ASN A 230 15.41 13.35 4.71
CA ASN A 230 15.50 11.96 4.32
C ASN A 230 15.13 11.09 5.51
N SER A 231 14.14 10.23 5.34
CA SER A 231 13.72 9.29 6.36
C SER A 231 13.62 7.89 5.79
N ARG A 232 14.01 6.94 6.60
CA ARG A 232 13.86 5.52 6.32
C ARG A 232 13.33 4.81 7.55
N GLU A 233 12.19 4.18 7.39
CA GLU A 233 11.58 3.34 8.42
C GLU A 233 11.50 1.91 7.89
N TRP A 234 11.87 0.95 8.71
CA TRP A 234 11.74 -0.47 8.38
C TRP A 234 11.27 -1.27 9.58
N SER A 235 10.55 -2.34 9.32
CA SER A 235 10.06 -3.23 10.37
C SER A 235 10.06 -4.69 9.93
N HIS A 236 10.33 -5.57 10.89
CA HIS A 236 10.12 -7.01 10.76
C HIS A 236 9.03 -7.42 11.73
N ARG A 237 8.08 -8.24 11.27
CA ARG A 237 7.01 -8.76 12.10
C ARG A 237 6.92 -10.26 11.94
N VAL A 238 6.74 -10.93 13.09
CA VAL A 238 6.46 -12.37 13.13
C VAL A 238 5.25 -12.57 14.03
N ARG A 239 4.28 -13.36 13.58
CA ARG A 239 3.10 -13.72 14.33
C ARG A 239 2.81 -15.21 14.19
N ALA A 240 2.51 -15.87 15.31
CA ALA A 240 2.04 -17.24 15.33
C ALA A 240 0.67 -17.28 15.99
N GLU A 241 -0.25 -18.02 15.41
CA GLU A 241 -1.63 -18.18 15.87
C GLU A 241 -2.00 -19.64 15.91
N TYR A 242 -2.73 -20.02 16.95
CA TYR A 242 -3.39 -21.31 17.02
C TYR A 242 -4.85 -21.10 17.41
N THR A 243 -5.74 -21.54 16.54
CA THR A 243 -7.18 -21.53 16.80
C THR A 243 -7.66 -22.93 17.01
N HIS A 244 -8.38 -23.16 18.10
CA HIS A 244 -9.00 -24.43 18.43
C HIS A 244 -10.51 -24.22 18.64
N THR A 245 -11.32 -25.01 17.97
CA THR A 245 -12.77 -25.04 18.17
C THR A 245 -13.12 -26.28 19.02
N ALA A 246 -13.56 -26.05 20.25
CA ALA A 246 -14.06 -27.13 21.10
C ALA A 246 -15.40 -27.63 20.53
N GLU A 247 -15.57 -28.92 20.40
CA GLU A 247 -16.88 -29.53 20.14
C GLU A 247 -17.68 -29.45 21.47
N HIS A 248 -18.85 -28.80 21.45
CA HIS A 248 -19.83 -28.80 22.52
C HIS A 248 -20.83 -29.90 22.28
#